data_c6b9b38e9617504f77984b972c796a7b
#
_entry.id   c6b9b38e9617504f77984b972c796a7b
#
_cell.length_a   1.000
_cell.length_b   1.000
_cell.length_c   1.000
_cell.angle_alpha   90.00
_cell.angle_beta   90.00
_cell.angle_gamma   90.00
#
_symmetry.space_group_name_H-M   'P 1'
#
loop_
_entity.id
_entity.type
_entity.pdbx_description
1 polymer ?
#
loop_
_entity_poly.entity_id
_entity_poly.type
_entity_poly.pdbx_seq_one_letter_code
_entity_poly.pdbx_strand_id
1 'polypeptide(L)'
;MCVYLSALVIVTCSFKRRTRSAQSNLTNKSRLRLLHRREEQVQDLFETARSQIVTFAEDEGRYSQFLEGAIVQGFLQLMEPHVTLIAREKDVEPVQKAAESAAATYDQLSGRQVAFDIQGILSDERYVFVRSGILPEILRFTIN
;
A
#
# COMPACT_ATOMS: atom_id res chain seq x y z
N MET A 1 1.89 68.86 7.62
CA MET A 1 0.92 67.98 6.91
C MET A 1 1.51 66.64 6.45
N CYS A 2 2.74 66.55 6.00
CA CYS A 2 3.36 65.28 5.51
C CYS A 2 3.55 64.18 6.59
N VAL A 3 3.80 64.52 7.84
CA VAL A 3 4.11 63.57 8.92
C VAL A 3 2.88 62.72 9.29
N TYR A 4 1.68 63.28 9.24
CA TYR A 4 0.45 62.55 9.52
C TYR A 4 0.08 61.55 8.41
N LEU A 5 0.35 61.85 7.15
CA LEU A 5 0.12 60.94 6.03
C LEU A 5 1.05 59.74 6.07
N SER A 6 2.31 59.92 6.43
CA SER A 6 3.26 58.81 6.57
C SER A 6 2.90 57.85 7.73
N ALA A 7 2.45 58.37 8.86
CA ALA A 7 2.01 57.59 10.00
C ALA A 7 0.75 56.74 9.64
N LEU A 8 -0.19 57.31 8.91
CA LEU A 8 -1.41 56.63 8.49
C LEU A 8 -1.14 55.47 7.52
N VAL A 9 -0.20 55.68 6.59
CA VAL A 9 0.27 54.65 5.65
C VAL A 9 0.97 53.49 6.39
N ILE A 10 1.80 53.78 7.38
CA ILE A 10 2.47 52.74 8.17
C ILE A 10 1.44 51.90 8.96
N VAL A 11 0.45 52.54 9.58
CA VAL A 11 -0.61 51.84 10.34
C VAL A 11 -1.45 50.97 9.44
N THR A 12 -1.87 51.47 8.27
CA THR A 12 -2.66 50.69 7.30
C THR A 12 -1.87 49.50 6.71
N CYS A 13 -0.60 49.66 6.40
CA CYS A 13 0.28 48.60 5.96
C CYS A 13 0.50 47.53 7.03
N SER A 14 0.68 47.90 8.29
CA SER A 14 0.86 46.96 9.38
C SER A 14 -0.44 46.19 9.67
N PHE A 15 -1.59 46.84 9.61
CA PHE A 15 -2.91 46.21 9.73
C PHE A 15 -3.17 45.20 8.61
N LYS A 16 -2.91 45.56 7.35
CA LYS A 16 -3.04 44.70 6.18
C LYS A 16 -2.16 43.45 6.27
N ARG A 17 -0.94 43.60 6.81
CA ARG A 17 -0.01 42.49 7.03
C ARG A 17 -0.54 41.51 8.08
N ARG A 18 -1.05 42.03 9.22
CA ARG A 18 -1.65 41.21 10.29
C ARG A 18 -2.87 40.42 9.82
N THR A 19 -3.77 41.07 9.07
CA THR A 19 -4.97 40.39 8.55
C THR A 19 -4.63 39.30 7.56
N ARG A 20 -3.64 39.51 6.67
CA ARG A 20 -3.15 38.47 5.74
C ARG A 20 -2.54 37.28 6.48
N SER A 21 -1.72 37.53 7.51
CA SER A 21 -1.13 36.49 8.35
C SER A 21 -2.20 35.69 9.08
N ALA A 22 -3.19 36.35 9.68
CA ALA A 22 -4.30 35.67 10.34
C ALA A 22 -5.12 34.81 9.37
N GLN A 23 -5.42 35.32 8.18
CA GLN A 23 -6.12 34.59 7.14
C GLN A 23 -5.34 33.37 6.65
N SER A 24 -4.03 33.51 6.44
CA SER A 24 -3.14 32.40 6.05
C SER A 24 -3.12 31.32 7.13
N ASN A 25 -3.01 31.70 8.40
CA ASN A 25 -3.02 30.75 9.51
C ASN A 25 -4.35 30.00 9.63
N LEU A 26 -5.48 30.69 9.45
CA LEU A 26 -6.80 30.06 9.45
C LEU A 26 -6.94 29.06 8.28
N THR A 27 -6.47 29.43 7.10
CA THR A 27 -6.50 28.54 5.92
C THR A 27 -5.62 27.31 6.15
N ASN A 28 -4.42 27.48 6.67
CA ASN A 28 -3.53 26.36 6.99
C ASN A 28 -4.14 25.45 8.06
N LYS A 29 -4.70 26.03 9.12
CA LYS A 29 -5.40 25.26 10.18
C LYS A 29 -6.56 24.45 9.63
N SER A 30 -7.34 25.02 8.72
CA SER A 30 -8.45 24.29 8.06
C SER A 30 -7.96 23.17 7.17
N ARG A 31 -6.90 23.40 6.39
CA ARG A 31 -6.27 22.36 5.56
C ARG A 31 -5.71 21.21 6.39
N LEU A 32 -5.00 21.52 7.47
CA LEU A 32 -4.47 20.50 8.39
C LEU A 32 -5.58 19.67 9.03
N ARG A 33 -6.69 20.30 9.46
CA ARG A 33 -7.84 19.57 9.97
C ARG A 33 -8.45 18.64 8.93
N LEU A 34 -8.55 19.09 7.68
CA LEU A 34 -9.09 18.26 6.61
C LEU A 34 -8.17 17.05 6.33
N LEU A 35 -6.85 17.26 6.31
CA LEU A 35 -5.87 16.19 6.13
C LEU A 35 -5.95 15.18 7.27
N HIS A 36 -6.03 15.66 8.51
CA HIS A 36 -6.15 14.80 9.68
C HIS A 36 -7.41 13.94 9.65
N ARG A 37 -8.56 14.53 9.27
CA ARG A 37 -9.80 13.78 9.09
C ARG A 37 -9.73 12.72 7.99
N ARG A 38 -9.03 13.03 6.88
CA ARG A 38 -8.79 12.02 5.82
C ARG A 38 -7.90 10.88 6.32
N GLU A 39 -6.86 11.21 7.07
CA GLU A 39 -5.95 10.24 7.69
C GLU A 39 -6.72 9.30 8.63
N GLU A 40 -7.54 9.85 9.53
CA GLU A 40 -8.41 9.07 10.43
C GLU A 40 -9.31 8.10 9.64
N GLN A 41 -9.99 8.58 8.59
CA GLN A 41 -10.85 7.73 7.76
C GLN A 41 -10.09 6.61 7.04
N VAL A 42 -8.89 6.91 6.55
CA VAL A 42 -8.04 5.89 5.91
C VAL A 42 -7.59 4.86 6.94
N GLN A 43 -7.23 5.29 8.15
CA GLN A 43 -6.82 4.41 9.23
C GLN A 43 -7.97 3.46 9.65
N ASP A 44 -9.18 4.00 9.84
CA ASP A 44 -10.39 3.20 10.15
C ASP A 44 -10.67 2.15 9.06
N LEU A 45 -10.46 2.53 7.79
CA LEU A 45 -10.59 1.62 6.65
C LEU A 45 -9.56 0.49 6.70
N PHE A 46 -8.31 0.81 7.01
CA PHE A 46 -7.26 -0.20 7.16
C PHE A 46 -7.52 -1.14 8.33
N GLU A 47 -8.00 -0.64 9.47
CA GLU A 47 -8.34 -1.48 10.61
C GLU A 47 -9.50 -2.41 10.29
N THR A 48 -10.52 -1.90 9.59
CA THR A 48 -11.64 -2.72 9.12
C THR A 48 -11.17 -3.79 8.13
N ALA A 49 -10.32 -3.42 7.17
CA ALA A 49 -9.76 -4.37 6.22
C ALA A 49 -8.90 -5.44 6.90
N ARG A 50 -8.08 -5.08 7.89
CA ARG A 50 -7.29 -6.05 8.67
C ARG A 50 -8.17 -7.06 9.40
N SER A 51 -9.24 -6.61 10.04
CA SER A 51 -10.16 -7.52 10.73
C SER A 51 -10.84 -8.48 9.77
N GLN A 52 -11.18 -8.04 8.56
CA GLN A 52 -11.75 -8.88 7.52
C GLN A 52 -10.74 -9.89 6.95
N ILE A 53 -9.47 -9.51 6.79
CA ILE A 53 -8.42 -10.42 6.32
C ILE A 53 -8.18 -11.58 7.30
N VAL A 54 -8.24 -11.31 8.61
CA VAL A 54 -8.09 -12.35 9.62
C VAL A 54 -9.20 -13.40 9.50
N THR A 55 -10.46 -12.97 9.34
CA THR A 55 -11.59 -13.90 9.13
C THR A 55 -11.52 -14.62 7.78
N PHE A 56 -10.92 -14.00 6.78
CA PHE A 56 -10.69 -14.62 5.46
C PHE A 56 -9.64 -15.74 5.53
N ALA A 57 -8.63 -15.58 6.37
CA ALA A 57 -7.58 -16.57 6.56
C ALA A 57 -8.04 -17.82 7.34
N GLU A 58 -9.17 -17.75 8.05
CA GLU A 58 -9.78 -18.88 8.75
C GLU A 58 -10.51 -19.84 7.80
N ASP A 59 -10.93 -19.37 6.62
CA ASP A 59 -11.61 -20.17 5.59
C ASP A 59 -10.58 -20.64 4.54
N GLU A 60 -10.09 -21.88 4.71
CA GLU A 60 -9.07 -22.49 3.83
C GLU A 60 -9.44 -22.43 2.33
N GLY A 61 -10.71 -22.58 1.99
CA GLY A 61 -11.15 -22.56 0.60
C GLY A 61 -11.03 -21.20 -0.06
N ARG A 62 -11.45 -20.15 0.64
CA ARG A 62 -11.33 -18.76 0.18
C ARG A 62 -9.88 -18.27 0.18
N TYR A 63 -9.13 -18.70 1.19
CA TYR A 63 -7.72 -18.37 1.29
C TYR A 63 -6.90 -18.94 0.13
N SER A 64 -7.16 -20.19 -0.23
CA SER A 64 -6.52 -20.84 -1.39
C SER A 64 -6.82 -20.12 -2.71
N GLN A 65 -8.08 -19.74 -2.97
CA GLN A 65 -8.44 -18.97 -4.16
C GLN A 65 -7.79 -17.59 -4.18
N PHE A 66 -7.72 -16.92 -3.04
CA PHE A 66 -7.04 -15.64 -2.92
C PHE A 66 -5.55 -15.76 -3.21
N LEU A 67 -4.89 -16.77 -2.66
CA LEU A 67 -3.47 -17.04 -2.92
C LEU A 67 -3.21 -17.30 -4.41
N GLU A 68 -4.03 -18.12 -5.05
CA GLU A 68 -3.94 -18.38 -6.49
C GLU A 68 -4.02 -17.08 -7.30
N GLY A 69 -5.04 -16.24 -7.05
CA GLY A 69 -5.20 -14.96 -7.74
C GLY A 69 -4.03 -14.00 -7.50
N ALA A 70 -3.51 -13.93 -6.26
CA ALA A 70 -2.38 -13.09 -5.91
C ALA A 70 -1.07 -13.55 -6.58
N ILE A 71 -0.84 -14.87 -6.65
CA ILE A 71 0.35 -15.44 -7.32
C ILE A 71 0.28 -15.21 -8.83
N VAL A 72 -0.90 -15.41 -9.47
CA VAL A 72 -1.10 -15.12 -10.90
C VAL A 72 -0.80 -13.65 -11.19
N GLN A 73 -1.30 -12.73 -10.36
CA GLN A 73 -0.98 -11.31 -10.51
C GLN A 73 0.51 -11.03 -10.38
N GLY A 74 1.18 -11.67 -9.42
CA GLY A 74 2.62 -11.58 -9.27
C GLY A 74 3.39 -12.03 -10.49
N PHE A 75 3.03 -13.18 -11.07
CA PHE A 75 3.65 -13.70 -12.28
C PHE A 75 3.42 -12.79 -13.49
N LEU A 76 2.20 -12.28 -13.67
CA LEU A 76 1.87 -11.32 -14.73
C LEU A 76 2.61 -10.00 -14.61
N GLN A 77 2.88 -9.56 -13.39
CA GLN A 77 3.59 -8.31 -13.15
C GLN A 77 5.10 -8.43 -13.34
N LEU A 78 5.68 -9.55 -12.92
CA LEU A 78 7.11 -9.81 -13.09
C LEU A 78 7.45 -10.23 -14.52
N MET A 79 6.63 -11.05 -15.16
CA MET A 79 6.86 -11.64 -16.50
C MET A 79 8.22 -12.33 -16.66
N GLU A 80 8.78 -12.85 -15.57
CA GLU A 80 10.07 -13.54 -15.57
C GLU A 80 9.92 -15.05 -15.62
N PRO A 81 10.90 -15.76 -16.21
CA PRO A 81 10.87 -17.21 -16.30
C PRO A 81 11.14 -17.92 -14.96
N HIS A 82 11.80 -17.24 -14.02
CA HIS A 82 12.12 -17.77 -12.70
C HIS A 82 11.65 -16.82 -11.61
N VAL A 83 10.82 -17.31 -10.72
CA VAL A 83 10.21 -16.52 -9.63
C VAL A 83 10.38 -17.24 -8.30
N THR A 84 10.77 -16.53 -7.26
CA THR A 84 10.83 -17.05 -5.90
C THR A 84 9.63 -16.60 -5.10
N LEU A 85 8.85 -17.55 -4.60
CA LEU A 85 7.74 -17.31 -3.68
C LEU A 85 8.26 -17.43 -2.25
N ILE A 86 8.04 -16.39 -1.46
CA ILE A 86 8.44 -16.38 -0.06
C ILE A 86 7.18 -16.45 0.79
N ALA A 87 7.03 -17.51 1.56
CA ALA A 87 5.87 -17.79 2.39
C ALA A 87 6.25 -17.94 3.88
N ARG A 88 5.23 -18.01 4.75
CA ARG A 88 5.42 -18.44 6.13
C ARG A 88 5.59 -19.96 6.16
N GLU A 89 6.32 -20.47 7.14
CA GLU A 89 6.51 -21.92 7.31
C GLU A 89 5.19 -22.70 7.38
N LYS A 90 4.15 -22.11 8.01
CA LYS A 90 2.81 -22.71 8.14
C LYS A 90 2.01 -22.76 6.83
N ASP A 91 2.30 -21.84 5.92
CA ASP A 91 1.53 -21.66 4.67
C ASP A 91 2.23 -22.29 3.46
N VAL A 92 3.36 -22.96 3.63
CA VAL A 92 4.13 -23.55 2.52
C VAL A 92 3.28 -24.55 1.72
N GLU A 93 2.54 -25.44 2.39
CA GLU A 93 1.70 -26.43 1.71
C GLU A 93 0.55 -25.80 0.89
N PRO A 94 -0.28 -24.89 1.49
CA PRO A 94 -1.35 -24.25 0.71
C PRO A 94 -0.81 -23.35 -0.40
N VAL A 95 0.32 -22.68 -0.19
CA VAL A 95 0.99 -21.86 -1.20
C VAL A 95 1.50 -22.71 -2.35
N GLN A 96 2.05 -23.90 -2.08
CA GLN A 96 2.51 -24.81 -3.13
C GLN A 96 1.37 -25.25 -4.06
N LYS A 97 0.25 -25.68 -3.50
CA LYS A 97 -0.93 -26.06 -4.28
C LYS A 97 -1.48 -24.90 -5.09
N ALA A 98 -1.57 -23.71 -4.47
CA ALA A 98 -2.01 -22.50 -5.14
C ALA A 98 -1.06 -22.07 -6.26
N ALA A 99 0.26 -22.25 -6.08
CA ALA A 99 1.28 -21.91 -7.08
C ALA A 99 1.22 -22.84 -8.31
N GLU A 100 0.96 -24.12 -8.12
CA GLU A 100 0.76 -25.07 -9.22
C GLU A 100 -0.47 -24.70 -10.08
N SER A 101 -1.59 -24.37 -9.43
CA SER A 101 -2.81 -23.89 -10.11
C SER A 101 -2.57 -22.54 -10.79
N ALA A 102 -1.88 -21.65 -10.12
CA ALA A 102 -1.53 -20.32 -10.64
C ALA A 102 -0.59 -20.40 -11.86
N ALA A 103 0.38 -21.31 -11.86
CA ALA A 103 1.28 -21.54 -13.00
C ALA A 103 0.51 -22.03 -14.23
N ALA A 104 -0.46 -22.93 -14.05
CA ALA A 104 -1.32 -23.38 -15.13
C ALA A 104 -2.19 -22.24 -15.70
N THR A 105 -2.76 -21.43 -14.83
CA THR A 105 -3.56 -20.25 -15.23
C THR A 105 -2.70 -19.21 -15.94
N TYR A 106 -1.48 -18.98 -15.47
CA TYR A 106 -0.52 -18.06 -16.10
C TYR A 106 -0.11 -18.53 -17.50
N ASP A 107 0.14 -19.85 -17.69
CA ASP A 107 0.46 -20.42 -19.00
C ASP A 107 -0.69 -20.21 -20.00
N GLN A 108 -1.94 -20.41 -19.56
CA GLN A 108 -3.14 -20.13 -20.39
C GLN A 108 -3.27 -18.67 -20.79
N LEU A 109 -2.93 -17.72 -19.88
CA LEU A 109 -3.08 -16.29 -20.12
C LEU A 109 -1.93 -15.68 -20.91
N SER A 110 -0.70 -16.09 -20.63
CA SER A 110 0.52 -15.49 -21.21
C SER A 110 1.17 -16.34 -22.29
N GLY A 111 0.86 -17.63 -22.38
CA GLY A 111 1.54 -18.59 -23.24
C GLY A 111 3.01 -18.83 -22.85
N ARG A 112 3.38 -18.55 -21.60
CA ARG A 112 4.75 -18.68 -21.07
C ARG A 112 4.75 -19.55 -19.83
N GLN A 113 5.75 -20.43 -19.73
CA GLN A 113 5.96 -21.24 -18.55
C GLN A 113 6.82 -20.48 -17.52
N VAL A 114 6.47 -20.61 -16.26
CA VAL A 114 7.21 -20.05 -15.12
C VAL A 114 7.72 -21.18 -14.26
N ALA A 115 9.01 -21.14 -13.94
CA ALA A 115 9.59 -21.97 -12.89
C ALA A 115 9.56 -21.17 -11.57
N PHE A 116 9.02 -21.77 -10.52
CA PHE A 116 8.93 -21.13 -9.21
C PHE A 116 9.63 -21.96 -8.14
N ASP A 117 10.25 -21.28 -7.20
CA ASP A 117 10.84 -21.85 -5.99
C ASP A 117 10.16 -21.28 -4.75
N ILE A 118 9.93 -22.10 -3.72
CA ILE A 118 9.20 -21.69 -2.53
C ILE A 118 10.16 -21.69 -1.34
N GLN A 119 10.26 -20.55 -0.66
CA GLN A 119 11.08 -20.36 0.52
C GLN A 119 10.21 -19.99 1.73
N GLY A 120 10.23 -20.83 2.78
CA GLY A 120 9.53 -20.61 4.04
C GLY A 120 10.38 -19.80 5.04
N ILE A 121 10.59 -18.50 4.78
CA ILE A 121 11.49 -17.65 5.60
C ILE A 121 10.71 -16.56 6.36
N LEU A 122 9.42 -16.36 6.08
CA LEU A 122 8.67 -15.26 6.67
C LEU A 122 8.24 -15.53 8.11
N SER A 123 8.35 -14.48 8.95
CA SER A 123 7.76 -14.47 10.29
C SER A 123 6.23 -14.45 10.24
N ASP A 124 5.58 -14.89 11.31
CA ASP A 124 4.12 -15.02 11.41
C ASP A 124 3.33 -13.72 11.17
N GLU A 125 3.98 -12.57 11.21
CA GLU A 125 3.35 -11.26 10.97
C GLU A 125 3.23 -10.87 9.49
N ARG A 126 3.86 -11.62 8.58
CA ARG A 126 3.90 -11.30 7.15
C ARG A 126 3.37 -12.46 6.34
N TYR A 127 2.62 -12.16 5.27
CA TYR A 127 1.99 -13.17 4.42
C TYR A 127 2.93 -13.64 3.29
N VAL A 128 2.50 -13.66 2.06
CA VAL A 128 3.27 -14.19 0.93
C VAL A 128 3.90 -13.06 0.12
N PHE A 129 5.15 -13.25 -0.34
CA PHE A 129 5.82 -12.35 -1.27
C PHE A 129 6.23 -13.07 -2.53
N VAL A 130 6.13 -12.38 -3.66
CA VAL A 130 6.64 -12.84 -4.95
C VAL A 130 7.90 -12.03 -5.27
N ARG A 131 9.02 -12.70 -5.54
CA ARG A 131 10.30 -12.07 -5.84
C ARG A 131 10.83 -12.51 -7.20
N SER A 132 11.34 -11.56 -7.98
CA SER A 132 12.13 -11.82 -9.17
C SER A 132 13.50 -12.43 -8.83
N GLY A 133 13.94 -13.42 -9.61
CA GLY A 133 15.26 -14.04 -9.43
C GLY A 133 16.44 -13.16 -9.86
N ILE A 134 16.21 -12.11 -10.66
CA ILE A 134 17.25 -11.34 -11.35
C ILE A 134 17.52 -9.97 -10.73
N LEU A 135 16.54 -9.35 -10.07
CA LEU A 135 16.69 -8.02 -9.48
C LEU A 135 16.50 -8.05 -7.96
N PRO A 136 17.42 -7.41 -7.20
CA PRO A 136 17.28 -7.32 -5.75
C PRO A 136 16.19 -6.33 -5.31
N GLU A 137 15.49 -5.68 -6.23
CA GLU A 137 14.37 -4.80 -5.90
C GLU A 137 13.13 -5.63 -5.58
N ILE A 138 12.85 -5.65 -4.31
CA ILE A 138 11.68 -6.20 -3.67
C ILE A 138 10.46 -5.41 -4.15
N LEU A 139 9.72 -5.93 -5.13
CA LEU A 139 8.32 -5.53 -5.29
C LEU A 139 7.57 -6.07 -4.06
N ARG A 140 7.54 -5.24 -3.03
CA ARG A 140 6.80 -5.49 -1.80
C ARG A 140 5.31 -5.38 -2.10
N PHE A 141 4.68 -6.45 -2.53
CA PHE A 141 3.27 -6.61 -2.23
C PHE A 141 3.14 -6.92 -0.74
N THR A 142 3.22 -5.88 0.05
CA THR A 142 2.79 -5.96 1.43
C THR A 142 1.28 -5.83 1.40
N ILE A 143 0.57 -6.93 1.53
CA ILE A 143 -0.80 -6.89 2.03
C ILE A 143 -0.62 -6.55 3.51
N ASN A 144 -0.66 -5.24 3.76
CA ASN A 144 -0.50 -4.67 5.09
C ASN A 144 -1.83 -4.67 5.79
#